data_9e29a9dca8cc479fd07c2cdd0df5541a
#
_entry.id   9e29a9dca8cc479fd07c2cdd0df5541a
#
_cell.length_a   1.000
_cell.length_b   1.000
_cell.length_c   1.000
_cell.angle_alpha   90.00
_cell.angle_beta   90.00
_cell.angle_gamma   90.00
#
_symmetry.space_group_name_H-M   'P 1'
#
loop_
_entity.id
_entity.type
_entity.pdbx_description
1 polymer ?
#
loop_
_entity_poly.entity_id
_entity_poly.type
_entity_poly.pdbx_seq_one_letter_code
_entity_poly.pdbx_strand_id
1 'polypeptide(L)'
;MSPRETFTLRDYLSPDLKGRTISDARQLVSLTNILGQTCLGGRLGDLSGRSVLLAVEDQLLSAIAMTEIDGVARRMLLCPPDFNADHIQALIEDADIDAVVADHPPRWTDSGVYLVVAARAPAPAIGRKVKTGRATEWLMPTSGASGVPKIAGHTLEALTGAIVADRPAPGASPVWATFDDIRRDGGLQIWLRAILDGGSMVLSGPNEPIADHVARLNARGVTDISGTPSHWRKLLMSGAASGFSPRYVGLSGEIADPAVLDGLSRAFPETSIGHAYASTEAGVAAC
;
A
#
# COMPACT_ATOMS: atom_id res chain seq x y z
N MET A 1 -27.05 -1.36 -21.83
CA MET A 1 -26.37 -1.64 -20.57
C MET A 1 -25.69 -0.35 -20.13
N SER A 2 -26.11 0.23 -19.02
CA SER A 2 -25.41 1.39 -18.43
C SER A 2 -23.98 0.97 -18.09
N PRO A 3 -22.95 1.79 -18.36
CA PRO A 3 -21.59 1.47 -17.93
C PRO A 3 -21.63 1.28 -16.41
N ARG A 4 -21.11 0.16 -15.90
CA ARG A 4 -20.91 0.01 -14.46
C ARG A 4 -20.03 1.17 -14.01
N GLU A 5 -20.49 1.94 -13.04
CA GLU A 5 -19.64 2.96 -12.40
C GLU A 5 -18.39 2.28 -11.87
N THR A 6 -17.24 2.70 -12.36
CA THR A 6 -15.95 2.18 -11.91
C THR A 6 -15.56 2.91 -10.65
N PHE A 7 -15.56 2.22 -9.53
CA PHE A 7 -15.07 2.76 -8.25
C PHE A 7 -13.55 2.94 -8.30
N THR A 8 -13.10 4.04 -7.72
CA THR A 8 -11.69 4.38 -7.57
C THR A 8 -11.30 4.47 -6.10
N LEU A 9 -10.00 4.53 -5.78
CA LEU A 9 -9.55 4.76 -4.41
C LEU A 9 -10.11 6.05 -3.81
N ARG A 10 -10.32 7.09 -4.63
CA ARG A 10 -10.95 8.35 -4.20
C ARG A 10 -12.37 8.14 -3.71
N ASP A 11 -13.12 7.25 -4.35
CA ASP A 11 -14.52 6.96 -3.97
C ASP A 11 -14.57 6.23 -2.63
N TYR A 12 -13.61 5.33 -2.37
CA TYR A 12 -13.48 4.68 -1.07
C TYR A 12 -12.99 5.62 0.04
N LEU A 13 -12.24 6.66 -0.29
CA LEU A 13 -11.78 7.67 0.65
C LEU A 13 -12.86 8.73 0.98
N SER A 14 -14.02 8.72 0.30
CA SER A 14 -15.16 9.58 0.59
C SER A 14 -16.22 8.75 1.36
N PRO A 15 -17.09 9.31 2.19
CA PRO A 15 -17.31 10.67 2.63
C PRO A 15 -16.96 10.95 4.10
N ASP A 16 -16.65 9.94 4.94
CA ASP A 16 -16.40 10.16 6.37
C ASP A 16 -14.92 9.95 6.74
N LEU A 17 -14.11 10.97 6.43
CA LEU A 17 -12.66 10.96 6.69
C LEU A 17 -12.26 11.74 7.95
N LYS A 18 -13.23 12.27 8.71
CA LYS A 18 -12.94 13.13 9.86
C LYS A 18 -12.13 12.36 10.90
N GLY A 19 -10.96 12.90 11.25
CA GLY A 19 -10.05 12.31 12.23
C GLY A 19 -9.20 11.14 11.72
N ARG A 20 -9.43 10.67 10.48
CA ARG A 20 -8.64 9.59 9.89
C ARG A 20 -7.33 10.10 9.32
N THR A 21 -6.27 9.36 9.53
CA THR A 21 -4.92 9.78 9.15
C THR A 21 -4.11 8.65 8.50
N ILE A 22 -3.11 9.06 7.73
CA ILE A 22 -1.99 8.21 7.34
C ILE A 22 -0.71 8.86 7.87
N SER A 23 0.20 8.08 8.42
CA SER A 23 1.44 8.61 8.98
C SER A 23 2.64 7.71 8.71
N ASP A 24 3.80 8.33 8.62
CA ASP A 24 5.11 7.67 8.61
C ASP A 24 5.94 8.11 9.85
N ALA A 25 7.25 7.91 9.81
CA ALA A 25 8.17 8.33 10.88
C ALA A 25 8.35 9.86 10.96
N ARG A 26 8.01 10.61 9.91
CA ARG A 26 8.30 12.06 9.76
C ARG A 26 7.05 12.92 9.94
N GLN A 27 5.90 12.44 9.45
CA GLN A 27 4.71 13.26 9.34
C GLN A 27 3.41 12.47 9.52
N LEU A 28 2.35 13.20 9.81
CA LEU A 28 0.99 12.71 9.90
C LEU A 28 0.12 13.56 8.98
N VAL A 29 -0.61 12.92 8.07
CA VAL A 29 -1.46 13.57 7.09
C VAL A 29 -2.90 13.11 7.32
N SER A 30 -3.85 14.05 7.33
CA SER A 30 -5.27 13.71 7.32
C SER A 30 -5.65 13.10 5.96
N LEU A 31 -6.44 12.03 5.97
CA LEU A 31 -6.97 11.45 4.72
C LEU A 31 -7.85 12.44 3.95
N THR A 32 -8.50 13.38 4.65
CA THR A 32 -9.24 14.48 4.00
C THR A 32 -8.31 15.35 3.13
N ASN A 33 -7.08 15.59 3.59
CA ASN A 33 -6.11 16.40 2.84
C ASN A 33 -5.64 15.69 1.56
N ILE A 34 -5.56 14.36 1.56
CA ILE A 34 -5.18 13.59 0.36
C ILE A 34 -6.13 13.88 -0.80
N LEU A 35 -7.42 14.03 -0.54
CA LEU A 35 -8.41 14.32 -1.59
C LEU A 35 -8.29 15.74 -2.17
N GLY A 36 -7.81 16.68 -1.36
CA GLY A 36 -7.66 18.09 -1.75
C GLY A 36 -6.27 18.49 -2.23
N GLN A 37 -5.31 17.57 -2.19
CA GLN A 37 -3.93 17.81 -2.55
C GLN A 37 -3.50 17.03 -3.79
N THR A 38 -2.39 17.46 -4.39
CA THR A 38 -1.71 16.75 -5.47
C THR A 38 -0.22 16.64 -5.17
N CYS A 39 0.36 15.49 -5.45
CA CYS A 39 1.81 15.29 -5.43
C CYS A 39 2.42 15.37 -6.85
N LEU A 40 1.59 15.45 -7.88
CA LEU A 40 2.02 15.45 -9.29
C LEU A 40 2.15 16.85 -9.91
N GLY A 41 2.02 17.92 -9.12
CA GLY A 41 2.20 19.29 -9.57
C GLY A 41 1.26 19.71 -10.70
N GLY A 42 0.03 19.16 -10.73
CA GLY A 42 -0.96 19.44 -11.78
C GLY A 42 -0.80 18.61 -13.06
N ARG A 43 0.16 17.68 -13.10
CA ARG A 43 0.46 16.85 -14.28
C ARG A 43 -0.33 15.54 -14.36
N LEU A 44 -1.32 15.34 -13.49
CA LEU A 44 -2.16 14.15 -13.50
C LEU A 44 -2.82 13.89 -14.88
N GLY A 45 -3.20 14.96 -15.60
CA GLY A 45 -3.78 14.85 -16.93
C GLY A 45 -2.85 14.22 -17.98
N ASP A 46 -1.54 14.37 -17.82
CA ASP A 46 -0.53 13.79 -18.71
C ASP A 46 -0.49 12.26 -18.61
N LEU A 47 -1.00 11.70 -17.49
CA LEU A 47 -1.05 10.27 -17.23
C LEU A 47 -2.34 9.60 -17.74
N SER A 48 -3.27 10.38 -18.31
CA SER A 48 -4.57 9.84 -18.75
C SER A 48 -4.42 8.76 -19.81
N GLY A 49 -4.89 7.55 -19.48
CA GLY A 49 -4.85 6.39 -20.37
C GLY A 49 -3.48 5.75 -20.55
N ARG A 50 -2.45 6.20 -19.83
CA ARG A 50 -1.09 5.67 -19.89
C ARG A 50 -0.90 4.44 -19.00
N SER A 51 0.15 3.69 -19.30
CA SER A 51 0.69 2.65 -18.45
C SER A 51 1.82 3.25 -17.61
N VAL A 52 1.59 3.38 -16.31
CA VAL A 52 2.43 4.17 -15.39
C VAL A 52 3.24 3.26 -14.49
N LEU A 53 4.57 3.45 -14.44
CA LEU A 53 5.41 2.90 -13.40
C LEU A 53 5.43 3.87 -12.21
N LEU A 54 4.95 3.44 -11.05
CA LEU A 54 5.03 4.19 -9.80
C LEU A 54 6.32 3.84 -9.06
N ALA A 55 7.35 4.64 -9.24
CA ALA A 55 8.70 4.48 -8.71
C ALA A 55 9.02 5.55 -7.64
N VAL A 56 8.10 5.76 -6.73
CA VAL A 56 8.23 6.71 -5.61
C VAL A 56 8.77 5.97 -4.40
N GLU A 57 9.90 6.39 -3.83
CA GLU A 57 10.57 5.72 -2.70
C GLU A 57 9.86 5.98 -1.36
N ASP A 58 9.27 7.16 -1.17
CA ASP A 58 8.51 7.50 0.02
C ASP A 58 7.12 6.85 0.00
N GLN A 59 6.80 6.03 1.02
CA GLN A 59 5.54 5.29 1.07
C GLN A 59 4.30 6.20 1.22
N LEU A 60 4.41 7.30 1.98
CA LEU A 60 3.30 8.22 2.14
C LEU A 60 3.01 8.96 0.83
N LEU A 61 4.05 9.38 0.14
CA LEU A 61 3.94 9.99 -1.17
C LEU A 61 3.38 8.99 -2.21
N SER A 62 3.79 7.71 -2.11
CA SER A 62 3.22 6.63 -2.93
C SER A 62 1.73 6.44 -2.70
N ALA A 63 1.25 6.46 -1.45
CA ALA A 63 -0.17 6.35 -1.13
C ALA A 63 -0.99 7.49 -1.76
N ILE A 64 -0.44 8.72 -1.73
CA ILE A 64 -1.07 9.88 -2.37
C ILE A 64 -1.08 9.73 -3.89
N ALA A 65 0.06 9.34 -4.48
CA ALA A 65 0.17 9.14 -5.92
C ALA A 65 -0.77 8.02 -6.42
N MET A 66 -0.85 6.88 -5.73
CA MET A 66 -1.81 5.81 -6.04
C MET A 66 -3.25 6.34 -6.07
N THR A 67 -3.62 7.15 -5.07
CA THR A 67 -4.96 7.75 -4.97
C THR A 67 -5.24 8.74 -6.11
N GLU A 68 -4.21 9.44 -6.62
CA GLU A 68 -4.37 10.36 -7.74
C GLU A 68 -4.44 9.63 -9.09
N ILE A 69 -3.59 8.61 -9.28
CA ILE A 69 -3.41 7.91 -10.56
C ILE A 69 -4.56 6.94 -10.84
N ASP A 70 -5.09 6.31 -9.79
CA ASP A 70 -6.21 5.38 -9.92
C ASP A 70 -7.44 6.08 -10.49
N GLY A 71 -8.08 5.45 -11.46
CA GLY A 71 -9.19 6.03 -12.21
C GLY A 71 -8.79 6.93 -13.38
N VAL A 72 -7.48 7.21 -13.57
CA VAL A 72 -6.93 8.08 -14.63
C VAL A 72 -6.00 7.29 -15.58
N ALA A 73 -5.02 6.61 -15.04
CA ALA A 73 -4.12 5.76 -15.81
C ALA A 73 -4.83 4.47 -16.31
N ARG A 74 -4.34 3.91 -17.41
CA ARG A 74 -4.76 2.60 -17.89
C ARG A 74 -4.24 1.49 -17.00
N ARG A 75 -2.94 1.59 -16.64
CA ARG A 75 -2.23 0.65 -15.77
C ARG A 75 -1.39 1.40 -14.75
N MET A 76 -1.17 0.82 -13.60
CA MET A 76 -0.27 1.33 -12.58
C MET A 76 0.57 0.18 -12.03
N LEU A 77 1.85 0.12 -12.43
CA LEU A 77 2.81 -0.85 -11.91
C LEU A 77 3.46 -0.30 -10.65
N LEU A 78 3.28 -0.98 -9.53
CA LEU A 78 3.89 -0.62 -8.25
C LEU A 78 5.32 -1.14 -8.20
N CYS A 79 6.30 -0.26 -8.00
CA CYS A 79 7.70 -0.61 -7.90
C CYS A 79 8.22 -0.34 -6.47
N PRO A 80 8.47 -1.38 -5.64
CA PRO A 80 9.14 -1.20 -4.37
C PRO A 80 10.58 -0.66 -4.54
N PRO A 81 11.12 0.11 -3.59
CA PRO A 81 12.42 0.79 -3.76
C PRO A 81 13.62 -0.15 -3.79
N ASP A 82 13.47 -1.33 -3.20
CA ASP A 82 14.48 -2.40 -3.17
C ASP A 82 14.36 -3.37 -4.35
N PHE A 83 13.56 -3.02 -5.36
CA PHE A 83 13.45 -3.82 -6.57
C PHE A 83 14.76 -3.79 -7.35
N ASN A 84 15.21 -4.97 -7.81
CA ASN A 84 16.48 -5.07 -8.54
C ASN A 84 16.44 -4.26 -9.84
N ALA A 85 17.36 -3.30 -9.97
CA ALA A 85 17.45 -2.43 -11.14
C ALA A 85 17.62 -3.21 -12.46
N ASP A 86 18.29 -4.37 -12.43
CA ASP A 86 18.52 -5.21 -13.61
C ASP A 86 17.21 -5.75 -14.22
N HIS A 87 16.14 -5.81 -13.44
CA HIS A 87 14.84 -6.28 -13.91
C HIS A 87 13.86 -5.16 -14.31
N ILE A 88 14.23 -3.90 -14.04
CA ILE A 88 13.33 -2.77 -14.31
C ILE A 88 13.02 -2.65 -15.80
N GLN A 89 14.03 -2.81 -16.65
CA GLN A 89 13.84 -2.71 -18.10
C GLN A 89 12.85 -3.77 -18.63
N ALA A 90 12.98 -5.01 -18.16
CA ALA A 90 12.04 -6.08 -18.54
C ALA A 90 10.62 -5.76 -18.09
N LEU A 91 10.42 -5.21 -16.89
CA LEU A 91 9.10 -4.79 -16.42
C LEU A 91 8.52 -3.63 -17.23
N ILE A 92 9.34 -2.68 -17.66
CA ILE A 92 8.93 -1.56 -18.53
C ILE A 92 8.38 -2.12 -19.84
N GLU A 93 9.08 -3.09 -20.43
CA GLU A 93 8.67 -3.74 -21.68
C GLU A 93 7.42 -4.60 -21.51
N ASP A 94 7.40 -5.49 -20.49
CA ASP A 94 6.30 -6.43 -20.24
C ASP A 94 4.98 -5.73 -19.87
N ALA A 95 5.04 -4.59 -19.19
CA ALA A 95 3.88 -3.80 -18.80
C ALA A 95 3.52 -2.69 -19.80
N ASP A 96 4.22 -2.56 -20.93
CA ASP A 96 4.08 -1.45 -21.89
C ASP A 96 4.14 -0.08 -21.19
N ILE A 97 5.10 0.14 -20.32
CA ILE A 97 5.21 1.38 -19.55
C ILE A 97 5.58 2.55 -20.48
N ASP A 98 4.73 3.56 -20.49
CA ASP A 98 4.93 4.78 -21.29
C ASP A 98 5.04 6.06 -20.43
N ALA A 99 4.89 5.92 -19.11
CA ALA A 99 5.12 7.01 -18.15
C ALA A 99 5.73 6.49 -16.84
N VAL A 100 6.55 7.28 -16.19
CA VAL A 100 7.10 7.05 -14.86
C VAL A 100 6.68 8.18 -13.93
N VAL A 101 6.24 7.84 -12.73
CA VAL A 101 6.03 8.77 -11.62
C VAL A 101 7.08 8.46 -10.55
N ALA A 102 7.95 9.42 -10.25
CA ALA A 102 9.07 9.21 -9.32
C ALA A 102 9.38 10.46 -8.49
N ASP A 103 9.86 10.26 -7.26
CA ASP A 103 10.40 11.32 -6.40
C ASP A 103 11.85 11.67 -6.77
N HIS A 104 12.55 10.78 -7.48
CA HIS A 104 13.88 10.99 -8.06
C HIS A 104 13.88 10.89 -9.59
N PRO A 105 13.24 11.84 -10.32
CA PRO A 105 13.12 11.81 -11.80
C PRO A 105 14.42 11.58 -12.58
N PRO A 106 15.59 12.14 -12.16
CA PRO A 106 16.83 11.96 -12.91
C PRO A 106 17.26 10.49 -13.09
N ARG A 107 16.85 9.58 -12.20
CA ARG A 107 17.15 8.15 -12.33
C ARG A 107 16.44 7.49 -13.52
N TRP A 108 15.45 8.14 -14.08
CA TRP A 108 14.55 7.60 -15.10
C TRP A 108 14.72 8.24 -16.48
N THR A 109 15.62 9.22 -16.64
CA THR A 109 15.82 9.92 -17.90
C THR A 109 16.31 9.01 -19.03
N ASP A 110 17.10 7.99 -18.68
CA ASP A 110 17.70 7.06 -19.64
C ASP A 110 16.92 5.72 -19.73
N SER A 111 15.74 5.65 -19.12
CA SER A 111 14.90 4.42 -19.11
C SER A 111 14.23 4.10 -20.44
N GLY A 112 14.30 4.99 -21.42
CA GLY A 112 13.57 4.88 -22.70
C GLY A 112 12.08 5.20 -22.59
N VAL A 113 11.56 5.53 -21.39
CA VAL A 113 10.16 5.89 -21.18
C VAL A 113 9.91 7.32 -21.61
N TYR A 114 8.85 7.52 -22.38
CA TYR A 114 8.52 8.80 -23.03
C TYR A 114 8.26 9.95 -22.03
N LEU A 115 7.65 9.66 -20.87
CA LEU A 115 7.18 10.66 -19.93
C LEU A 115 7.67 10.36 -18.51
N VAL A 116 8.38 11.31 -17.91
CA VAL A 116 8.70 11.26 -16.48
C VAL A 116 8.01 12.40 -15.75
N VAL A 117 7.22 12.07 -14.72
CA VAL A 117 6.50 13.01 -13.88
C VAL A 117 7.09 12.97 -12.47
N ALA A 118 7.50 14.13 -11.97
CA ALA A 118 8.02 14.25 -10.62
C ALA A 118 6.89 14.13 -9.59
N ALA A 119 7.02 13.19 -8.67
CA ALA A 119 6.26 13.19 -7.42
C ALA A 119 6.97 14.11 -6.41
N ARG A 120 6.23 14.99 -5.77
CA ARG A 120 6.74 16.02 -4.84
C ARG A 120 5.88 16.10 -3.59
N ALA A 121 6.38 16.80 -2.58
CA ALA A 121 5.59 17.10 -1.39
C ALA A 121 4.18 17.58 -1.77
N PRO A 122 3.13 17.04 -1.13
CA PRO A 122 1.75 17.35 -1.48
C PRO A 122 1.46 18.85 -1.34
N ALA A 123 0.79 19.40 -2.33
CA ALA A 123 0.35 20.79 -2.35
C ALA A 123 -1.14 20.85 -2.72
N PRO A 124 -1.87 21.95 -2.39
CA PRO A 124 -3.26 22.09 -2.80
C PRO A 124 -3.43 21.86 -4.30
N ALA A 125 -4.40 21.04 -4.66
CA ALA A 125 -4.72 20.76 -6.06
C ALA A 125 -5.34 22.01 -6.68
N ILE A 126 -4.57 22.73 -7.49
CA ILE A 126 -5.01 23.90 -8.24
C ILE A 126 -5.15 23.50 -9.69
N GLY A 127 -6.34 23.64 -10.28
CA GLY A 127 -6.49 23.44 -11.71
C GLY A 127 -7.67 22.59 -12.13
N ARG A 128 -7.64 22.15 -13.39
CA ARG A 128 -8.72 21.45 -14.06
C ARG A 128 -8.93 20.06 -13.45
N LYS A 129 -10.17 19.74 -13.09
CA LYS A 129 -10.54 18.36 -12.73
C LYS A 129 -10.20 17.42 -13.89
N VAL A 130 -9.36 16.45 -13.64
CA VAL A 130 -9.07 15.39 -14.60
C VAL A 130 -10.28 14.46 -14.60
N LYS A 131 -10.67 13.97 -15.78
CA LYS A 131 -11.76 13.00 -15.91
C LYS A 131 -11.29 11.69 -15.30
N THR A 132 -11.94 11.26 -14.24
CA THR A 132 -11.80 9.96 -13.61
C THR A 132 -12.90 9.02 -14.10
N GLY A 133 -12.83 7.74 -13.73
CA GLY A 133 -13.84 6.73 -14.09
C GLY A 133 -13.36 5.71 -15.11
N ARG A 134 -12.05 5.64 -15.33
CA ARG A 134 -11.39 4.50 -16.00
C ARG A 134 -11.11 3.42 -14.95
N ALA A 135 -11.30 2.16 -15.30
CA ALA A 135 -10.75 1.06 -14.52
C ALA A 135 -9.23 1.05 -14.73
N THR A 136 -8.48 1.37 -13.68
CA THR A 136 -7.03 1.22 -13.68
C THR A 136 -6.67 -0.22 -13.35
N GLU A 137 -5.84 -0.86 -14.16
CA GLU A 137 -5.26 -2.15 -13.85
C GLU A 137 -4.05 -1.95 -12.92
N TRP A 138 -4.08 -2.59 -11.75
CA TRP A 138 -3.02 -2.56 -10.75
C TRP A 138 -2.06 -3.69 -11.02
N LEU A 139 -0.81 -3.37 -11.30
CA LEU A 139 0.22 -4.32 -11.65
C LEU A 139 1.23 -4.44 -10.51
N MET A 140 1.54 -5.65 -10.12
CA MET A 140 2.52 -5.96 -9.07
C MET A 140 3.54 -6.97 -9.58
N PRO A 141 4.86 -6.71 -9.40
CA PRO A 141 5.88 -7.68 -9.73
C PRO A 141 5.86 -8.81 -8.69
N THR A 142 5.94 -10.05 -9.16
CA THR A 142 6.04 -11.24 -8.31
C THR A 142 7.43 -11.84 -8.41
N SER A 143 7.91 -12.48 -7.34
CA SER A 143 9.16 -13.23 -7.35
C SER A 143 8.97 -14.50 -8.16
N GLY A 144 9.27 -14.43 -9.45
CA GLY A 144 9.22 -15.61 -10.32
C GLY A 144 10.21 -16.70 -9.85
N ALA A 145 9.78 -17.96 -9.82
CA ALA A 145 10.65 -19.12 -9.52
C ALA A 145 11.85 -19.24 -10.48
N SER A 146 11.80 -18.61 -11.64
CA SER A 146 12.85 -18.54 -12.66
C SER A 146 13.86 -17.40 -12.45
N GLY A 147 13.72 -16.61 -11.37
CA GLY A 147 14.55 -15.41 -11.12
C GLY A 147 14.15 -14.18 -11.90
N VAL A 148 13.38 -14.28 -12.98
CA VAL A 148 12.80 -13.14 -13.70
C VAL A 148 11.43 -12.83 -13.08
N PRO A 149 11.18 -11.60 -12.63
CA PRO A 149 9.89 -11.21 -12.08
C PRO A 149 8.78 -11.36 -13.12
N LYS A 150 7.63 -11.85 -12.69
CA LYS A 150 6.39 -11.81 -13.46
C LYS A 150 5.52 -10.68 -12.97
N ILE A 151 4.57 -10.27 -13.78
CA ILE A 151 3.61 -9.22 -13.42
C ILE A 151 2.24 -9.87 -13.18
N ALA A 152 1.69 -9.65 -11.99
CA ALA A 152 0.30 -9.95 -11.69
C ALA A 152 -0.55 -8.69 -11.86
N GLY A 153 -1.66 -8.79 -12.59
CA GLY A 153 -2.58 -7.69 -12.85
C GLY A 153 -3.91 -7.90 -12.12
N HIS A 154 -4.40 -6.84 -11.47
CA HIS A 154 -5.64 -6.84 -10.70
C HIS A 154 -6.48 -5.61 -10.98
N THR A 155 -7.79 -5.75 -10.85
CA THR A 155 -8.68 -4.59 -10.72
C THR A 155 -8.75 -4.17 -9.25
N LEU A 156 -9.09 -2.90 -8.99
CA LEU A 156 -9.32 -2.45 -7.60
C LEU A 156 -10.44 -3.27 -6.93
N GLU A 157 -11.48 -3.65 -7.68
CA GLU A 157 -12.57 -4.52 -7.19
C GLU A 157 -12.04 -5.89 -6.74
N ALA A 158 -11.12 -6.51 -7.51
CA ALA A 158 -10.50 -7.78 -7.13
C ALA A 158 -9.64 -7.65 -5.87
N LEU A 159 -8.85 -6.58 -5.77
CA LEU A 159 -8.01 -6.30 -4.60
C LEU A 159 -8.82 -6.03 -3.32
N THR A 160 -10.01 -5.46 -3.45
CA THR A 160 -10.85 -5.07 -2.31
C THR A 160 -11.94 -6.08 -1.96
N GLY A 161 -12.23 -7.05 -2.83
CA GLY A 161 -13.37 -7.96 -2.68
C GLY A 161 -13.37 -8.75 -1.38
N ALA A 162 -12.24 -9.34 -1.00
CA ALA A 162 -12.09 -10.08 0.25
C ALA A 162 -12.20 -9.15 1.49
N ILE A 163 -11.69 -7.92 1.39
CA ILE A 163 -11.75 -6.92 2.47
C ILE A 163 -13.20 -6.50 2.72
N VAL A 164 -13.96 -6.23 1.66
CA VAL A 164 -15.38 -5.82 1.76
C VAL A 164 -16.23 -6.90 2.40
N ALA A 165 -15.91 -8.17 2.14
CA ALA A 165 -16.63 -9.32 2.70
C ALA A 165 -16.39 -9.51 4.22
N ASP A 166 -15.24 -9.02 4.72
CA ASP A 166 -14.79 -9.20 6.12
C ASP A 166 -14.76 -7.85 6.89
N ARG A 167 -15.67 -6.95 6.59
CA ARG A 167 -15.73 -5.64 7.27
C ARG A 167 -16.09 -5.76 8.73
N PRO A 168 -15.38 -5.05 9.64
CA PRO A 168 -15.76 -4.98 11.04
C PRO A 168 -17.12 -4.29 11.23
N ALA A 169 -17.72 -4.53 12.39
CA ALA A 169 -18.98 -3.90 12.76
C ALA A 169 -18.87 -2.36 12.73
N PRO A 170 -19.95 -1.64 12.35
CA PRO A 170 -19.95 -0.18 12.34
C PRO A 170 -19.57 0.41 13.71
N GLY A 171 -18.73 1.44 13.70
CA GLY A 171 -18.29 2.16 14.91
C GLY A 171 -16.87 1.82 15.39
N ALA A 172 -16.21 0.80 14.85
CA ALA A 172 -14.78 0.60 15.04
C ALA A 172 -14.00 1.54 14.10
N SER A 173 -13.03 2.27 14.65
CA SER A 173 -12.09 3.08 13.86
C SER A 173 -10.69 2.50 14.08
N PRO A 174 -10.32 1.42 13.37
CA PRO A 174 -9.03 0.78 13.57
C PRO A 174 -7.87 1.70 13.17
N VAL A 175 -6.76 1.57 13.87
CA VAL A 175 -5.48 2.13 13.42
C VAL A 175 -4.65 0.96 12.94
N TRP A 176 -4.58 0.81 11.62
CA TRP A 176 -3.85 -0.25 10.96
C TRP A 176 -2.36 0.06 10.84
N ALA A 177 -1.55 -0.97 10.88
CA ALA A 177 -0.14 -0.91 10.55
C ALA A 177 0.31 -2.19 9.83
N THR A 178 1.47 -2.11 9.18
CA THR A 178 2.16 -3.27 8.61
C THR A 178 3.66 -3.08 8.66
N PHE A 179 4.39 -4.19 8.73
CA PHE A 179 5.84 -4.18 8.53
C PHE A 179 6.22 -4.16 7.04
N ASP A 180 5.26 -4.50 6.17
CA ASP A 180 5.47 -4.56 4.73
C ASP A 180 5.36 -3.17 4.09
N ASP A 181 6.03 -3.01 2.96
CA ASP A 181 5.88 -1.84 2.11
C ASP A 181 4.54 -1.87 1.38
N ILE A 182 3.80 -0.76 1.35
CA ILE A 182 2.48 -0.67 0.69
C ILE A 182 2.53 -0.82 -0.83
N ARG A 183 3.70 -0.85 -1.45
CA ARG A 183 3.89 -1.13 -2.88
C ARG A 183 4.06 -2.62 -3.17
N ARG A 184 4.07 -3.46 -2.12
CA ARG A 184 4.00 -4.92 -2.18
C ARG A 184 2.60 -5.39 -1.82
N ASP A 185 2.21 -6.54 -2.31
CA ASP A 185 0.86 -7.09 -2.11
C ASP A 185 0.44 -7.09 -0.64
N GLY A 186 1.25 -7.64 0.26
CA GLY A 186 0.92 -7.69 1.70
C GLY A 186 0.68 -6.30 2.31
N GLY A 187 1.53 -5.32 2.02
CA GLY A 187 1.37 -3.95 2.49
C GLY A 187 0.20 -3.22 1.83
N LEU A 188 0.00 -3.43 0.52
CA LEU A 188 -1.12 -2.87 -0.23
C LEU A 188 -2.46 -3.33 0.35
N GLN A 189 -2.60 -4.62 0.65
CA GLN A 189 -3.82 -5.18 1.25
C GLN A 189 -4.16 -4.49 2.59
N ILE A 190 -3.15 -4.20 3.42
CA ILE A 190 -3.38 -3.50 4.69
C ILE A 190 -3.73 -2.02 4.47
N TRP A 191 -3.11 -1.36 3.49
CA TRP A 191 -3.49 0.00 3.11
C TRP A 191 -4.94 0.08 2.62
N LEU A 192 -5.32 -0.82 1.73
CA LEU A 192 -6.71 -0.91 1.25
C LEU A 192 -7.69 -1.22 2.39
N ARG A 193 -7.33 -2.14 3.30
CA ARG A 193 -8.14 -2.46 4.49
C ARG A 193 -8.30 -1.23 5.40
N ALA A 194 -7.24 -0.48 5.67
CA ALA A 194 -7.34 0.74 6.46
C ALA A 194 -8.31 1.77 5.85
N ILE A 195 -8.30 1.91 4.51
CA ILE A 195 -9.25 2.79 3.80
C ILE A 195 -10.69 2.29 3.97
N LEU A 196 -10.93 1.01 3.68
CA LEU A 196 -12.26 0.42 3.61
C LEU A 196 -12.91 0.23 4.98
N ASP A 197 -12.14 -0.08 6.01
CA ASP A 197 -12.62 -0.28 7.38
C ASP A 197 -12.90 1.05 8.11
N GLY A 198 -12.71 2.17 7.46
CA GLY A 198 -12.90 3.48 8.10
C GLY A 198 -11.79 3.85 9.07
N GLY A 199 -10.62 3.23 8.95
CA GLY A 199 -9.49 3.40 9.86
C GLY A 199 -8.45 4.43 9.45
N SER A 200 -7.39 4.48 10.24
CA SER A 200 -6.13 5.20 9.98
C SER A 200 -5.03 4.22 9.63
N MET A 201 -3.91 4.71 9.09
CA MET A 201 -2.77 3.88 8.73
C MET A 201 -1.45 4.44 9.27
N VAL A 202 -0.63 3.56 9.83
CA VAL A 202 0.76 3.86 10.20
C VAL A 202 1.68 3.03 9.30
N LEU A 203 2.43 3.73 8.45
CA LEU A 203 3.33 3.12 7.48
C LEU A 203 4.64 2.69 8.14
N SER A 204 5.27 1.63 7.64
CA SER A 204 6.64 1.27 8.00
C SER A 204 7.65 2.25 7.42
N GLY A 205 8.82 2.38 8.04
CA GLY A 205 9.95 3.16 7.52
C GLY A 205 10.97 2.28 6.79
N PRO A 206 11.63 2.77 5.72
CA PRO A 206 12.74 2.04 5.12
C PRO A 206 13.88 1.93 6.15
N ASN A 207 14.36 0.70 6.38
CA ASN A 207 15.44 0.41 7.33
C ASN A 207 15.19 0.90 8.78
N GLU A 208 13.94 1.14 9.16
CA GLU A 208 13.57 1.54 10.52
C GLU A 208 13.89 0.39 11.51
N PRO A 209 14.66 0.65 12.59
CA PRO A 209 14.87 -0.35 13.62
C PRO A 209 13.53 -0.80 14.21
N ILE A 210 13.38 -2.10 14.45
CA ILE A 210 12.09 -2.67 14.86
C ILE A 210 11.59 -2.09 16.20
N ALA A 211 12.50 -1.76 17.09
CA ALA A 211 12.16 -1.13 18.39
C ALA A 211 11.57 0.28 18.19
N ASP A 212 12.15 1.08 17.29
CA ASP A 212 11.70 2.44 17.00
C ASP A 212 10.34 2.38 16.28
N HIS A 213 10.18 1.43 15.34
CA HIS A 213 8.91 1.19 14.68
C HIS A 213 7.81 0.87 15.69
N VAL A 214 8.02 -0.11 16.59
CA VAL A 214 7.03 -0.51 17.60
C VAL A 214 6.72 0.62 18.58
N ALA A 215 7.72 1.38 19.01
CA ALA A 215 7.51 2.56 19.86
C ALA A 215 6.59 3.57 19.17
N ARG A 216 6.78 3.78 17.86
CA ARG A 216 5.95 4.67 17.06
C ARG A 216 4.54 4.10 16.85
N LEU A 217 4.40 2.78 16.62
CA LEU A 217 3.09 2.12 16.54
C LEU A 217 2.29 2.34 17.83
N ASN A 218 2.93 2.15 18.98
CA ASN A 218 2.32 2.36 20.29
C ASN A 218 1.91 3.82 20.50
N ALA A 219 2.81 4.77 20.21
CA ALA A 219 2.55 6.21 20.30
C ALA A 219 1.39 6.68 19.38
N ARG A 220 1.15 5.98 18.28
CA ARG A 220 0.05 6.25 17.33
C ARG A 220 -1.23 5.49 17.65
N GLY A 221 -1.24 4.67 18.70
CA GLY A 221 -2.41 3.90 19.12
C GLY A 221 -2.82 2.83 18.10
N VAL A 222 -1.84 2.16 17.48
CA VAL A 222 -2.12 1.08 16.53
C VAL A 222 -2.87 -0.04 17.24
N THR A 223 -3.99 -0.42 16.65
CA THR A 223 -4.89 -1.47 17.15
C THR A 223 -4.77 -2.77 16.36
N ASP A 224 -4.45 -2.68 15.09
CA ASP A 224 -4.44 -3.82 14.17
C ASP A 224 -3.14 -3.77 13.33
N ILE A 225 -2.41 -4.88 13.29
CA ILE A 225 -1.12 -4.91 12.59
C ILE A 225 -0.93 -6.23 11.86
N SER A 226 -0.34 -6.17 10.68
CA SER A 226 -0.01 -7.34 9.87
C SER A 226 1.46 -7.37 9.48
N GLY A 227 1.97 -8.58 9.26
CA GLY A 227 3.32 -8.81 8.78
C GLY A 227 3.58 -10.27 8.49
N THR A 228 4.76 -10.57 7.94
CA THR A 228 5.17 -11.96 7.72
C THR A 228 5.59 -12.64 9.04
N PRO A 229 5.54 -13.97 9.15
CA PRO A 229 6.13 -14.71 10.26
C PRO A 229 7.58 -14.30 10.59
N SER A 230 8.38 -13.97 9.57
CA SER A 230 9.75 -13.45 9.76
C SER A 230 9.79 -12.10 10.45
N HIS A 231 8.86 -11.19 10.15
CA HIS A 231 8.74 -9.91 10.86
C HIS A 231 8.39 -10.12 12.32
N TRP A 232 7.45 -10.98 12.61
CA TRP A 232 7.03 -11.32 13.97
C TRP A 232 8.15 -11.98 14.77
N ARG A 233 8.91 -12.89 14.15
CA ARG A 233 10.09 -13.48 14.79
C ARG A 233 11.12 -12.41 15.18
N LYS A 234 11.42 -11.47 14.28
CA LYS A 234 12.32 -10.34 14.59
C LYS A 234 11.81 -9.50 15.75
N LEU A 235 10.50 -9.20 15.78
CA LEU A 235 9.88 -8.45 16.89
C LEU A 235 10.03 -9.19 18.22
N LEU A 236 9.69 -10.48 18.27
CA LEU A 236 9.80 -11.28 19.48
C LEU A 236 11.25 -11.36 20.00
N MET A 237 12.20 -11.55 19.08
CA MET A 237 13.63 -11.62 19.42
C MET A 237 14.21 -10.28 19.89
N SER A 238 13.67 -9.16 19.43
CA SER A 238 14.14 -7.82 19.82
C SER A 238 13.73 -7.40 21.23
N GLY A 239 12.75 -8.09 21.83
CA GLY A 239 12.15 -7.69 23.11
C GLY A 239 11.24 -6.44 23.02
N ALA A 240 11.08 -5.85 21.82
CA ALA A 240 10.30 -4.63 21.63
C ALA A 240 8.78 -4.84 21.74
N ALA A 241 8.31 -6.07 21.89
CA ALA A 241 6.89 -6.38 22.10
C ALA A 241 6.35 -5.83 23.44
N SER A 242 7.22 -5.57 24.42
CA SER A 242 6.82 -5.07 25.74
C SER A 242 6.16 -3.69 25.65
N GLY A 243 4.96 -3.57 26.21
CA GLY A 243 4.18 -2.33 26.20
C GLY A 243 3.42 -2.04 24.91
N PHE A 244 3.47 -2.95 23.91
CA PHE A 244 2.62 -2.90 22.74
C PHE A 244 1.48 -3.92 22.90
N SER A 245 0.25 -3.49 22.72
CA SER A 245 -0.95 -4.32 22.94
C SER A 245 -1.96 -4.14 21.81
N PRO A 246 -1.69 -4.72 20.63
CA PRO A 246 -2.61 -4.66 19.51
C PRO A 246 -3.85 -5.52 19.79
N ARG A 247 -4.99 -5.13 19.23
CA ARG A 247 -6.22 -5.94 19.25
C ARG A 247 -6.14 -7.13 18.29
N TYR A 248 -5.49 -6.90 17.15
CA TYR A 248 -5.34 -7.90 16.09
C TYR A 248 -3.90 -7.97 15.58
N VAL A 249 -3.42 -9.19 15.41
CA VAL A 249 -2.14 -9.53 14.78
C VAL A 249 -2.40 -10.44 13.60
N GLY A 250 -2.06 -9.97 12.40
CA GLY A 250 -2.14 -10.74 11.16
C GLY A 250 -0.79 -11.33 10.75
N LEU A 251 -0.81 -12.56 10.26
CA LEU A 251 0.33 -13.20 9.61
C LEU A 251 -0.04 -13.57 8.18
N SER A 252 0.84 -13.26 7.22
CA SER A 252 0.67 -13.65 5.81
C SER A 252 2.01 -13.72 5.08
N GLY A 253 1.99 -14.23 3.84
CA GLY A 253 3.15 -14.26 2.94
C GLY A 253 4.17 -15.37 3.21
N GLU A 254 4.16 -16.01 4.36
CA GLU A 254 5.04 -17.12 4.74
C GLU A 254 4.24 -18.14 5.57
N ILE A 255 4.76 -19.38 5.68
CA ILE A 255 4.20 -20.38 6.59
C ILE A 255 4.56 -19.97 8.02
N ALA A 256 3.56 -19.83 8.88
CA ALA A 256 3.77 -19.58 10.30
C ALA A 256 4.12 -20.90 11.00
N ASP A 257 5.32 -20.97 11.58
CA ASP A 257 5.70 -22.10 12.42
C ASP A 257 5.08 -22.00 13.83
N PRO A 258 4.89 -23.13 14.53
CA PRO A 258 4.31 -23.14 15.87
C PRO A 258 5.07 -22.26 16.87
N ALA A 259 6.40 -22.13 16.76
CA ALA A 259 7.19 -21.34 17.71
C ALA A 259 6.87 -19.84 17.61
N VAL A 260 6.60 -19.32 16.40
CA VAL A 260 6.15 -17.92 16.21
C VAL A 260 4.75 -17.73 16.78
N LEU A 261 3.83 -18.65 16.52
CA LEU A 261 2.45 -18.56 17.03
C LEU A 261 2.41 -18.61 18.56
N ASP A 262 3.15 -19.55 19.17
CA ASP A 262 3.28 -19.67 20.62
C ASP A 262 3.96 -18.42 21.23
N GLY A 263 4.95 -17.88 20.53
CA GLY A 263 5.63 -16.63 20.93
C GLY A 263 4.69 -15.44 20.95
N LEU A 264 3.88 -15.30 19.89
CA LEU A 264 2.88 -14.23 19.78
C LEU A 264 1.78 -14.36 20.84
N SER A 265 1.26 -15.58 21.07
CA SER A 265 0.22 -15.83 22.09
C SER A 265 0.72 -15.49 23.51
N ARG A 266 2.01 -15.72 23.78
CA ARG A 266 2.62 -15.34 25.07
C ARG A 266 2.88 -13.85 25.19
N ALA A 267 3.33 -13.22 24.10
CA ALA A 267 3.62 -11.77 24.08
C ALA A 267 2.34 -10.92 24.10
N PHE A 268 1.27 -11.41 23.49
CA PHE A 268 0.00 -10.72 23.30
C PHE A 268 -1.21 -11.58 23.70
N PRO A 269 -1.41 -11.89 24.99
CA PRO A 269 -2.39 -12.87 25.44
C PRO A 269 -3.85 -12.47 25.16
N GLU A 270 -4.14 -11.18 25.05
CA GLU A 270 -5.50 -10.66 24.78
C GLU A 270 -5.74 -10.33 23.29
N THR A 271 -4.77 -10.66 22.43
CA THR A 271 -4.81 -10.29 21.02
C THR A 271 -5.41 -11.40 20.17
N SER A 272 -6.29 -11.06 19.24
CA SER A 272 -6.71 -11.97 18.17
C SER A 272 -5.57 -12.16 17.17
N ILE A 273 -5.19 -13.42 16.94
CA ILE A 273 -4.13 -13.77 16.00
C ILE A 273 -4.77 -14.47 14.80
N GLY A 274 -4.60 -13.88 13.61
CA GLY A 274 -5.06 -14.43 12.34
C GLY A 274 -3.90 -14.84 11.44
N HIS A 275 -4.05 -15.94 10.70
CA HIS A 275 -3.12 -16.34 9.66
C HIS A 275 -3.87 -16.50 8.34
N ALA A 276 -3.49 -15.71 7.35
CA ALA A 276 -4.08 -15.76 6.02
C ALA A 276 -3.08 -16.30 4.99
N TYR A 277 -3.54 -17.18 4.13
CA TYR A 277 -2.82 -17.53 2.92
C TYR A 277 -3.15 -16.50 1.84
N ALA A 278 -2.14 -15.83 1.34
CA ALA A 278 -2.27 -14.87 0.25
C ALA A 278 -1.14 -15.07 -0.76
N SER A 279 -1.44 -14.93 -2.03
CA SER A 279 -0.43 -14.80 -3.09
C SER A 279 -0.79 -13.63 -3.99
N THR A 280 0.25 -12.98 -4.53
CA THR A 280 0.07 -11.83 -5.42
C THR A 280 -0.76 -12.18 -6.66
N GLU A 281 -0.73 -13.44 -7.10
CA GLU A 281 -1.49 -13.90 -8.28
C GLU A 281 -2.96 -14.23 -7.98
N ALA A 282 -3.24 -14.75 -6.79
CA ALA A 282 -4.57 -15.27 -6.43
C ALA A 282 -5.35 -14.37 -5.46
N GLY A 283 -4.69 -13.37 -4.88
CA GLY A 283 -5.27 -12.57 -3.80
C GLY A 283 -5.34 -13.33 -2.47
N VAL A 284 -6.15 -12.83 -1.54
CA VAL A 284 -6.31 -13.40 -0.20
C VAL A 284 -7.35 -14.52 -0.23
N ALA A 285 -6.94 -15.74 0.11
CA ALA A 285 -7.85 -16.81 0.46
C ALA A 285 -8.10 -16.76 1.99
N ALA A 286 -9.34 -16.57 2.41
CA ALA A 286 -9.71 -16.67 3.81
C ALA A 286 -9.51 -18.11 4.28
N CYS A 287 -8.75 -18.29 5.40
CA CYS A 287 -8.70 -19.54 6.16
C CYS A 287 -9.60 -19.43 7.38
#